data_666667f5a52d098a965bcb969a163096
#
_entry.id   666667f5a52d098a965bcb969a163096
#
_cell.length_a   1.000
_cell.length_b   1.000
_cell.length_c   1.000
_cell.angle_alpha   90.00
_cell.angle_beta   90.00
_cell.angle_gamma   90.00
#
_symmetry.space_group_name_H-M   'P 1'
#
loop_
_entity.id
_entity.type
_entity.pdbx_description
1 polymer ?
#
loop_
_entity_poly.entity_id
_entity_poly.type
_entity_poly.pdbx_seq_one_letter_code
_entity_poly.pdbx_strand_id
1 'polypeptide(L)'
;EREEYLKFSNAIRRKEKREVNIKKNRLTTIQDKEEFLLSVTENGFGKRTSSYEYRKTRRGGQGIINIETSQRNGGVVASFPVEQEEEVMMVTNKGKLIRLPVKGIRIAGRVTQGVTLLNTEKSERVVSVTKVKKNLE
;
A
#
# COMPACT_ATOMS: atom_id res chain seq x y z
N GLU A 1 -11.01 -2.26 18.23
CA GLU A 1 -10.76 -0.86 17.85
C GLU A 1 -10.24 -0.70 16.42
N ARG A 2 -9.35 -1.60 15.97
CA ARG A 2 -8.79 -1.53 14.62
C ARG A 2 -9.85 -1.64 13.54
N GLU A 3 -10.79 -2.58 13.68
CA GLU A 3 -11.86 -2.76 12.71
C GLU A 3 -12.76 -1.53 12.61
N GLU A 4 -13.11 -0.95 13.75
CA GLU A 4 -13.92 0.27 13.78
C GLU A 4 -13.18 1.44 13.17
N TYR A 5 -11.90 1.57 13.47
CA TYR A 5 -11.04 2.60 12.87
C TYR A 5 -10.95 2.43 11.35
N LEU A 6 -10.74 1.20 10.86
CA LEU A 6 -10.65 0.93 9.43
C LEU A 6 -11.95 1.26 8.71
N LYS A 7 -13.09 0.91 9.29
CA LYS A 7 -14.40 1.25 8.73
C LYS A 7 -14.57 2.76 8.62
N PHE A 8 -14.23 3.47 9.68
CA PHE A 8 -14.30 4.94 9.73
C PHE A 8 -13.34 5.56 8.70
N SER A 9 -12.10 5.15 8.70
CA SER A 9 -11.05 5.68 7.82
C SER A 9 -11.38 5.43 6.35
N ASN A 10 -11.85 4.23 6.01
CA ASN A 10 -12.24 3.90 4.64
C ASN A 10 -13.46 4.70 4.20
N ALA A 11 -14.43 4.93 5.09
CA ALA A 11 -15.59 5.76 4.79
C ALA A 11 -15.18 7.20 4.48
N ILE A 12 -14.26 7.78 5.27
CA ILE A 12 -13.74 9.13 5.03
C ILE A 12 -13.04 9.22 3.68
N ARG A 13 -12.23 8.22 3.32
CA ARG A 13 -11.54 8.19 2.02
C ARG A 13 -12.53 8.12 0.84
N ARG A 14 -13.67 7.48 1.03
CA ARG A 14 -14.75 7.43 0.03
C ARG A 14 -15.67 8.65 0.08
N LYS A 15 -15.36 9.63 0.92
CA LYS A 15 -16.16 10.84 1.17
C LYS A 15 -17.57 10.52 1.69
N GLU A 16 -17.71 9.41 2.39
CA GLU A 16 -18.94 9.01 3.06
C GLU A 16 -18.91 9.49 4.51
N LYS A 17 -20.11 9.81 5.04
CA LYS A 17 -20.24 10.16 6.45
C LYS A 17 -20.39 8.87 7.25
N ARG A 18 -19.62 8.74 8.32
CA ARG A 18 -19.74 7.62 9.23
C ARG A 18 -19.37 8.06 10.64
N GLU A 19 -20.20 7.69 11.60
CA GLU A 19 -19.88 7.89 13.00
C GLU A 19 -18.87 6.85 13.45
N VAL A 20 -17.95 7.26 14.32
CA VAL A 20 -16.94 6.37 14.89
C VAL A 20 -17.21 6.20 16.37
N ASN A 21 -17.25 4.94 16.80
CA ASN A 21 -17.46 4.60 18.21
C ASN A 21 -16.14 4.43 18.96
N ILE A 22 -15.28 5.46 18.86
CA ILE A 22 -13.97 5.51 19.49
C ILE A 22 -13.80 6.89 20.09
N LYS A 23 -13.28 6.97 21.31
CA LYS A 23 -13.01 8.26 21.94
C LYS A 23 -12.00 9.07 21.12
N LYS A 24 -12.20 10.38 21.05
CA LYS A 24 -11.40 11.26 20.18
C LYS A 24 -9.88 11.15 20.43
N ASN A 25 -9.45 11.11 21.70
CA ASN A 25 -8.05 10.95 22.03
C ASN A 25 -7.48 9.60 21.62
N ARG A 26 -8.29 8.54 21.72
CA ARG A 26 -7.90 7.20 21.31
C ARG A 26 -7.84 7.11 19.79
N LEU A 27 -8.78 7.74 19.11
CA LEU A 27 -8.80 7.83 17.65
C LEU A 27 -7.51 8.46 17.10
N THR A 28 -7.08 9.57 17.71
CA THR A 28 -5.83 10.23 17.32
C THR A 28 -4.63 9.31 17.52
N THR A 29 -4.57 8.59 18.65
CA THR A 29 -3.49 7.65 18.94
C THR A 29 -3.44 6.52 17.90
N ILE A 30 -4.58 5.95 17.54
CA ILE A 30 -4.66 4.88 16.55
C ILE A 30 -4.22 5.41 15.18
N GLN A 31 -4.68 6.58 14.81
CA GLN A 31 -4.32 7.23 13.55
C GLN A 31 -2.81 7.51 13.48
N ASP A 32 -2.22 8.00 14.54
CA ASP A 32 -0.79 8.34 14.59
C ASP A 32 0.11 7.09 14.51
N LYS A 33 -0.38 5.95 14.96
CA LYS A 33 0.37 4.69 14.93
C LYS A 33 0.13 3.88 13.67
N GLU A 34 -0.76 4.32 12.81
CA GLU A 34 -1.06 3.60 11.57
C GLU A 34 0.13 3.67 10.61
N GLU A 35 0.58 2.52 10.16
CA GLU A 35 1.61 2.40 9.13
C GLU A 35 0.99 1.89 7.85
N PHE A 36 1.64 2.17 6.73
CA PHE A 36 1.18 1.71 5.42
C PHE A 36 2.23 0.85 4.76
N LEU A 37 1.79 -0.23 4.18
CA LEU A 37 2.62 -1.15 3.43
C LEU A 37 2.38 -0.93 1.94
N LEU A 38 3.45 -0.64 1.21
CA LEU A 38 3.40 -0.56 -0.25
C LEU A 38 3.66 -1.94 -0.83
N SER A 39 2.82 -2.34 -1.77
CA SER A 39 3.01 -3.59 -2.53
C SER A 39 2.99 -3.25 -4.01
N VAL A 40 3.97 -3.76 -4.77
CA VAL A 40 4.10 -3.52 -6.21
C VAL A 40 4.30 -4.85 -6.91
N THR A 41 3.64 -5.03 -8.05
CA THR A 41 3.72 -6.25 -8.84
C THR A 41 4.52 -6.06 -10.13
N GLU A 42 4.88 -7.17 -10.78
CA GLU A 42 5.68 -7.18 -12.01
C GLU A 42 5.05 -6.36 -13.14
N ASN A 43 3.74 -6.36 -13.24
CA ASN A 43 3.03 -5.69 -14.33
C ASN A 43 2.70 -4.22 -14.01
N GLY A 44 3.31 -3.66 -12.97
CA GLY A 44 3.21 -2.23 -12.68
C GLY A 44 1.98 -1.84 -11.86
N PHE A 45 1.32 -2.78 -11.21
CA PHE A 45 0.22 -2.51 -10.30
C PHE A 45 0.72 -2.39 -8.87
N GLY A 46 0.07 -1.55 -8.09
CA GLY A 46 0.46 -1.40 -6.70
C GLY A 46 -0.59 -0.69 -5.87
N LYS A 47 -0.38 -0.69 -4.58
CA LYS A 47 -1.27 -0.06 -3.61
C LYS A 47 -0.56 0.17 -2.29
N ARG A 48 -1.14 1.04 -1.46
CA ARG A 48 -0.81 1.14 -0.05
C ARG A 48 -1.91 0.46 0.76
N THR A 49 -1.55 -0.32 1.75
CA THR A 49 -2.52 -0.97 2.63
C THR A 49 -2.20 -0.63 4.08
N SER A 50 -3.22 -0.27 4.85
CA SER A 50 -3.06 0.01 6.27
C SER A 50 -2.55 -1.23 7.00
N SER A 51 -1.57 -1.04 7.89
CA SER A 51 -1.06 -2.10 8.75
C SER A 51 -2.14 -2.74 9.61
N TYR A 52 -3.22 -2.00 9.87
CA TYR A 52 -4.32 -2.50 10.69
C TYR A 52 -5.18 -3.56 9.99
N GLU A 53 -5.01 -3.75 8.69
CA GLU A 53 -5.67 -4.84 7.97
C GLU A 53 -4.97 -6.19 8.14
N TYR A 54 -3.78 -6.19 8.75
CA TYR A 54 -3.02 -7.41 9.00
C TYR A 54 -3.21 -7.84 10.45
N ARG A 55 -3.53 -9.12 10.66
CA ARG A 55 -3.64 -9.66 12.01
C ARG A 55 -2.25 -9.97 12.57
N LYS A 56 -2.12 -9.90 13.88
CA LYS A 56 -0.94 -10.42 14.54
C LYS A 56 -1.02 -11.95 14.49
N THR A 57 -0.02 -12.58 13.90
CA THR A 57 0.10 -14.03 13.87
C THR A 57 1.29 -14.46 14.70
N ARG A 58 1.15 -15.61 15.37
CA ARG A 58 2.26 -16.24 16.05
C ARG A 58 3.16 -16.90 15.01
N ARG A 59 4.42 -17.15 15.38
CA ARG A 59 5.37 -17.90 14.57
C ARG A 59 4.74 -19.24 14.16
N GLY A 60 4.74 -19.55 12.87
CA GLY A 60 4.09 -20.74 12.32
C GLY A 60 2.61 -20.59 11.98
N GLY A 61 2.04 -19.39 12.12
CA GLY A 61 0.69 -19.12 11.66
C GLY A 61 0.56 -19.13 10.16
N GLN A 62 -0.69 -19.24 9.65
CA GLN A 62 -0.96 -19.15 8.22
C GLN A 62 -0.70 -17.75 7.71
N GLY A 63 -0.16 -17.64 6.50
CA GLY A 63 0.06 -16.36 5.84
C GLY A 63 -1.23 -15.63 5.53
N ILE A 64 -1.13 -14.32 5.31
CA ILE A 64 -2.26 -13.45 4.98
C ILE A 64 -2.05 -12.92 3.57
N ILE A 65 -3.13 -12.89 2.77
CA ILE A 65 -3.08 -12.31 1.43
C ILE A 65 -2.77 -10.81 1.53
N ASN A 66 -1.71 -10.39 0.87
CA ASN A 66 -1.27 -8.99 0.85
C ASN A 66 -1.78 -8.26 -0.38
N ILE A 67 -1.69 -8.89 -1.54
CA ILE A 67 -2.20 -8.37 -2.80
C ILE A 67 -2.61 -9.56 -3.65
N GLU A 68 -3.68 -9.40 -4.42
CA GLU A 68 -4.11 -10.46 -5.32
C GLU A 68 -3.14 -10.56 -6.49
N THR A 69 -2.52 -11.74 -6.64
CA THR A 69 -1.66 -12.04 -7.78
C THR A 69 -2.49 -12.72 -8.86
N SER A 70 -2.65 -12.06 -9.98
CA SER A 70 -3.41 -12.56 -11.13
C SER A 70 -2.53 -12.42 -12.37
N GLN A 71 -3.01 -12.93 -13.51
CA GLN A 71 -2.33 -12.70 -14.78
C GLN A 71 -2.15 -11.21 -15.06
N ARG A 72 -3.12 -10.40 -14.67
CA ARG A 72 -3.06 -8.95 -14.82
C ARG A 72 -1.91 -8.36 -14.01
N ASN A 73 -1.78 -8.75 -12.76
CA ASN A 73 -0.81 -8.16 -11.83
C ASN A 73 0.59 -8.76 -11.96
N GLY A 74 0.68 -10.07 -12.21
CA GLY A 74 1.93 -10.79 -12.08
C GLY A 74 2.31 -11.01 -10.62
N GLY A 75 3.51 -11.46 -10.37
CA GLY A 75 4.03 -11.71 -9.03
C GLY A 75 4.40 -10.42 -8.29
N VAL A 76 4.47 -10.49 -6.98
CA VAL A 76 4.89 -9.36 -6.13
C VAL A 76 6.40 -9.16 -6.28
N VAL A 77 6.80 -7.94 -6.63
CA VAL A 77 8.21 -7.56 -6.74
C VAL A 77 8.73 -6.98 -5.43
N ALA A 78 7.90 -6.18 -4.75
CA ALA A 78 8.30 -5.50 -3.54
C ALA A 78 7.12 -5.30 -2.61
N SER A 79 7.41 -5.38 -1.31
CA SER A 79 6.44 -5.10 -0.26
C SER A 79 7.22 -4.58 0.95
N PHE A 80 7.02 -3.32 1.29
CA PHE A 80 7.74 -2.68 2.41
C PHE A 80 6.96 -1.50 2.98
N PRO A 81 7.22 -1.13 4.25
CA PRO A 81 6.57 0.02 4.87
C PRO A 81 6.97 1.33 4.18
N VAL A 82 6.02 2.25 4.06
CA VAL A 82 6.26 3.57 3.48
C VAL A 82 5.61 4.66 4.31
N GLU A 83 6.17 5.86 4.24
CA GLU A 83 5.61 7.07 4.83
C GLU A 83 5.10 8.00 3.72
N GLN A 84 4.11 8.81 4.05
CA GLN A 84 3.45 9.67 3.07
C GLN A 84 4.39 10.66 2.37
N GLU A 85 5.43 11.09 3.07
CA GLU A 85 6.40 12.08 2.57
C GLU A 85 7.49 11.48 1.69
N GLU A 86 7.53 10.16 1.61
CA GLU A 86 8.55 9.45 0.83
C GLU A 86 8.18 9.36 -0.64
N GLU A 87 9.16 8.98 -1.45
CA GLU A 87 8.97 8.66 -2.85
C GLU A 87 9.50 7.26 -3.11
N VAL A 88 9.04 6.64 -4.19
CA VAL A 88 9.53 5.33 -4.63
C VAL A 88 10.02 5.43 -6.06
N MET A 89 11.06 4.66 -6.35
CA MET A 89 11.65 4.56 -7.67
C MET A 89 11.47 3.14 -8.18
N MET A 90 10.90 3.00 -9.36
CA MET A 90 10.66 1.70 -9.99
C MET A 90 11.52 1.58 -11.24
N VAL A 91 12.11 0.41 -11.42
CA VAL A 91 12.94 0.09 -12.58
C VAL A 91 12.37 -1.13 -13.28
N THR A 92 12.31 -1.07 -14.63
CA THR A 92 11.85 -2.20 -15.43
C THR A 92 13.02 -2.90 -16.09
N ASN A 93 12.79 -4.13 -16.59
CA ASN A 93 13.77 -4.92 -17.29
C ASN A 93 14.19 -4.31 -18.65
N LYS A 94 13.46 -3.29 -19.11
CA LYS A 94 13.81 -2.53 -20.33
C LYS A 94 14.53 -1.22 -20.02
N GLY A 95 14.93 -1.03 -18.76
CA GLY A 95 15.68 0.15 -18.34
C GLY A 95 14.83 1.39 -18.09
N LYS A 96 13.51 1.28 -18.09
CA LYS A 96 12.63 2.40 -17.75
C LYS A 96 12.71 2.68 -16.25
N LEU A 97 12.88 3.94 -15.90
CA LEU A 97 12.99 4.40 -14.53
C LEU A 97 11.85 5.38 -14.23
N ILE A 98 11.09 5.11 -13.18
CA ILE A 98 9.96 5.96 -12.79
C ILE A 98 10.06 6.29 -11.30
N ARG A 99 9.83 7.55 -10.97
CA ARG A 99 9.79 8.04 -9.60
C ARG A 99 8.38 8.53 -9.28
N LEU A 100 7.81 8.05 -8.17
CA LEU A 100 6.45 8.36 -7.75
C LEU A 100 6.42 8.80 -6.30
N PRO A 101 5.63 9.85 -5.96
CA PRO A 101 5.38 10.17 -4.56
C PRO A 101 4.45 9.12 -3.94
N VAL A 102 4.77 8.70 -2.72
CA VAL A 102 3.98 7.70 -1.99
C VAL A 102 2.53 8.18 -1.81
N LYS A 103 2.35 9.45 -1.49
CA LYS A 103 1.01 10.03 -1.27
C LYS A 103 0.09 9.95 -2.48
N GLY A 104 0.64 9.77 -3.69
CA GLY A 104 -0.14 9.60 -4.91
C GLY A 104 -0.62 8.17 -5.14
N ILE A 105 -0.16 7.21 -4.34
CA ILE A 105 -0.52 5.80 -4.49
C ILE A 105 -1.78 5.52 -3.67
N ARG A 106 -2.78 4.91 -4.32
CA ARG A 106 -4.07 4.64 -3.69
C ARG A 106 -3.93 3.72 -2.47
N ILE A 107 -4.68 4.04 -1.41
CA ILE A 107 -4.83 3.17 -0.24
C ILE A 107 -5.99 2.22 -0.53
N ALA A 108 -5.74 0.92 -0.42
CA ALA A 108 -6.73 -0.12 -0.74
C ALA A 108 -6.60 -1.29 0.25
N GLY A 109 -7.60 -2.15 0.27
CA GLY A 109 -7.61 -3.32 1.15
C GLY A 109 -6.64 -4.41 0.73
N ARG A 110 -6.37 -5.36 1.62
CA ARG A 110 -5.40 -6.45 1.43
C ARG A 110 -5.66 -7.29 0.17
N VAL A 111 -6.90 -7.62 -0.07
CA VAL A 111 -7.28 -8.59 -1.11
C VAL A 111 -7.46 -7.95 -2.48
N THR A 112 -7.21 -6.66 -2.61
CA THR A 112 -7.39 -5.94 -3.87
C THR A 112 -6.17 -6.09 -4.78
N GLN A 113 -6.41 -5.93 -6.08
CA GLN A 113 -5.36 -5.99 -7.10
C GLN A 113 -4.51 -4.72 -7.16
N GLY A 114 -4.96 -3.65 -6.52
CA GLY A 114 -4.31 -2.35 -6.64
C GLY A 114 -4.67 -1.61 -7.90
N VAL A 115 -3.92 -0.56 -8.18
CA VAL A 115 -4.11 0.31 -9.35
C VAL A 115 -2.84 0.37 -10.17
N THR A 116 -2.95 0.80 -11.43
CA THR A 116 -1.80 0.96 -12.30
C THR A 116 -0.89 2.07 -11.80
N LEU A 117 0.35 1.76 -11.50
CA LEU A 117 1.39 2.74 -11.17
C LEU A 117 2.26 3.03 -12.39
N LEU A 118 2.41 2.06 -13.26
CA LEU A 118 3.24 2.12 -14.44
C LEU A 118 2.62 1.27 -15.54
N ASN A 119 2.45 1.83 -16.74
CA ASN A 119 2.03 1.06 -17.91
C ASN A 119 3.23 0.32 -18.49
N THR A 120 3.19 -1.01 -18.42
CA THR A 120 4.26 -1.86 -18.96
C THR A 120 3.95 -2.27 -20.40
N GLU A 121 4.99 -2.32 -21.23
CA GLU A 121 4.89 -2.84 -22.58
C GLU A 121 4.90 -4.37 -22.56
N LYS A 122 4.59 -4.99 -23.71
CA LYS A 122 4.70 -6.43 -23.84
C LYS A 122 6.12 -6.87 -23.50
N SER A 123 6.25 -7.89 -22.66
CA SER A 123 7.53 -8.41 -22.16
C SER A 123 8.29 -7.46 -21.24
N GLU A 124 7.69 -6.34 -20.87
CA GLU A 124 8.23 -5.45 -19.85
C GLU A 124 7.66 -5.78 -18.48
N ARG A 125 8.50 -5.75 -17.46
CA ARG A 125 8.08 -5.96 -16.10
C ARG A 125 8.93 -5.13 -15.13
N VAL A 126 8.33 -4.77 -14.01
CA VAL A 126 9.05 -4.12 -12.91
C VAL A 126 9.98 -5.16 -12.28
N VAL A 127 11.24 -4.83 -12.13
CA VAL A 127 12.24 -5.73 -11.54
C VAL A 127 12.80 -5.22 -10.22
N SER A 128 12.61 -3.94 -9.92
CA SER A 128 13.12 -3.34 -8.69
C SER A 128 12.23 -2.18 -8.27
N VAL A 129 11.98 -2.07 -6.97
CA VAL A 129 11.31 -0.93 -6.36
C VAL A 129 12.10 -0.51 -5.13
N THR A 130 12.50 0.75 -5.08
CA THR A 130 13.33 1.28 -4.01
C THR A 130 12.66 2.50 -3.40
N LYS A 131 12.73 2.61 -2.09
CA LYS A 131 12.25 3.78 -1.38
C LYS A 131 13.30 4.88 -1.43
N VAL A 132 12.87 6.10 -1.78
CA VAL A 132 13.72 7.28 -1.84
C VAL A 132 13.22 8.27 -0.80
N LYS A 133 14.07 8.61 0.16
CA LYS A 133 13.74 9.64 1.14
C LYS A 133 13.81 10.99 0.47
N LYS A 134 12.79 11.82 0.71
CA LYS A 134 12.80 13.19 0.22
C LYS A 134 13.90 13.97 0.94
N ASN A 135 14.83 14.52 0.17
CA ASN A 135 15.85 15.38 0.74
C ASN A 135 15.21 16.66 1.26
N LEU A 136 15.36 16.89 2.55
CA LEU A 136 14.97 18.15 3.19
C LEU A 136 16.10 19.16 3.00
N GLU A 137 16.13 19.75 1.83
CA GLU A 137 16.98 20.94 1.63
C GLU A 137 16.13 22.17 1.70
#